data_16d9f705127f418df92f289009d56165
#
_entry.id   16d9f705127f418df92f289009d56165
#
_cell.length_a   1.000
_cell.length_b   1.000
_cell.length_c   1.000
_cell.angle_alpha   90.00
_cell.angle_beta   90.00
_cell.angle_gamma   90.00
#
_symmetry.space_group_name_H-M   'P 1'
#
loop_
_entity.id
_entity.type
_entity.pdbx_description
1 polymer ?
#
loop_
_entity_poly.entity_id
_entity_poly.type
_entity_poly.pdbx_seq_one_letter_code
_entity_poly.pdbx_strand_id
1 'polypeptide(L)' 'DEIGSDDDVQAIRYAVNCGCRIIATVHATSMEELYHKIPLKPLLGEKVFERIILLGNREHIGSITGIYDGEGNII' A
#
# COMPACT_ATOMS: atom_id res chain seq x y z
N ASP A 1 7.73 7.22 -3.29
CA ASP A 1 6.79 8.34 -3.41
C ASP A 1 5.36 7.88 -3.22
N GLU A 2 4.47 8.83 -3.02
CA GLU A 2 3.07 8.54 -2.81
C GLU A 2 2.40 8.03 -4.08
N ILE A 3 1.60 6.96 -3.96
CA ILE A 3 0.83 6.45 -5.08
C ILE A 3 -0.42 7.31 -5.24
N GLY A 4 -0.57 8.01 -6.37
CA GLY A 4 -1.68 8.93 -6.57
C GLY A 4 -2.42 8.78 -7.88
N SER A 5 -1.95 7.96 -8.81
CA SER A 5 -2.55 7.88 -10.14
C SER A 5 -2.37 6.50 -10.76
N ASP A 6 -3.09 6.27 -11.87
CA ASP A 6 -2.94 5.05 -12.65
C ASP A 6 -1.53 4.92 -13.23
N ASP A 7 -0.89 6.04 -13.57
CA ASP A 7 0.48 6.01 -14.09
C ASP A 7 1.45 5.50 -13.02
N ASP A 8 1.26 5.92 -11.77
CA ASP A 8 2.06 5.42 -10.66
C ASP A 8 1.90 3.92 -10.49
N VAL A 9 0.66 3.44 -10.59
CA VAL A 9 0.35 2.03 -10.47
C VAL A 9 1.04 1.22 -11.58
N GLN A 10 0.99 1.71 -12.81
CA GLN A 10 1.63 1.02 -13.93
C GLN A 10 3.15 0.99 -13.76
N ALA A 11 3.74 2.07 -13.27
CA ALA A 11 5.18 2.12 -13.01
C ALA A 11 5.59 1.09 -11.95
N ILE A 12 4.78 0.95 -10.88
CA ILE A 12 5.05 -0.04 -9.83
C ILE A 12 4.94 -1.45 -10.39
N ARG A 13 3.91 -1.73 -11.17
CA ARG A 13 3.75 -3.06 -11.77
C ARG A 13 4.92 -3.41 -12.67
N TYR A 14 5.37 -2.46 -13.47
CA TYR A 14 6.52 -2.67 -14.32
C TYR A 14 7.77 -2.99 -13.51
N ALA A 15 8.03 -2.20 -12.48
CA ALA A 15 9.21 -2.40 -11.63
C ALA A 15 9.18 -3.76 -10.93
N VAL A 16 8.04 -4.15 -10.40
CA VAL A 16 7.88 -5.45 -9.72
C VAL A 16 8.10 -6.60 -10.71
N ASN A 17 7.58 -6.48 -11.92
CA ASN A 17 7.76 -7.51 -12.95
C ASN A 17 9.22 -7.63 -13.38
N CYS A 18 10.01 -6.57 -13.21
CA CYS A 18 11.45 -6.59 -13.47
C CYS A 18 12.26 -7.12 -12.29
N GLY A 19 11.59 -7.54 -11.22
CA GLY A 19 12.27 -8.08 -10.04
C GLY A 19 12.68 -7.05 -9.00
N CYS A 20 12.24 -5.79 -9.15
CA CYS A 20 12.56 -4.75 -8.20
C CYS A 20 11.72 -4.88 -6.93
N ARG A 21 12.31 -4.50 -5.80
CA ARG A 21 11.57 -4.36 -4.55
C ARG A 21 11.09 -2.92 -4.42
N ILE A 22 9.87 -2.75 -3.92
CA ILE A 22 9.20 -1.45 -3.88
C ILE A 22 8.81 -1.09 -2.47
N ILE A 23 9.08 0.17 -2.10
CA ILE A 23 8.50 0.81 -0.92
C ILE A 23 7.73 2.01 -1.43
N ALA A 24 6.46 2.07 -1.09
CA ALA A 24 5.59 3.16 -1.55
C ALA A 24 4.71 3.63 -0.40
N THR A 25 4.21 4.85 -0.51
CA THR A 25 3.28 5.42 0.46
C THR A 25 1.98 5.81 -0.21
N VAL A 26 0.92 5.86 0.59
CA VAL A 26 -0.39 6.26 0.13
C VAL A 26 -1.18 6.81 1.31
N HIS A 27 -2.04 7.78 1.07
CA HIS A 27 -2.92 8.30 2.11
C HIS A 27 -4.15 7.42 2.26
N ALA A 28 -4.36 6.87 3.45
CA ALA A 28 -5.56 6.15 3.82
C ALA A 28 -5.66 6.16 5.34
N THR A 29 -6.88 6.23 5.86
CA THR A 29 -7.09 6.27 7.30
C THR A 29 -7.31 4.86 7.89
N SER A 30 -7.53 3.88 7.04
CA SER A 30 -7.77 2.50 7.47
C SER A 30 -7.47 1.55 6.32
N MET A 31 -7.38 0.26 6.64
CA MET A 31 -7.22 -0.77 5.61
C MET A 31 -8.45 -0.83 4.69
N GLU A 32 -9.63 -0.61 5.24
CA GLU A 32 -10.85 -0.58 4.44
C GLU A 32 -10.79 0.52 3.40
N GLU A 33 -10.41 1.73 3.79
CA GLU A 33 -10.25 2.83 2.85
C GLU A 33 -9.20 2.51 1.78
N LEU A 34 -8.10 1.90 2.18
CA LEU A 34 -7.05 1.51 1.24
C LEU A 34 -7.59 0.60 0.14
N TYR A 35 -8.36 -0.42 0.53
CA TYR A 35 -8.92 -1.36 -0.44
C TYR A 35 -9.99 -0.76 -1.33
N HIS A 36 -10.56 0.38 -0.97
CA HIS A 36 -11.55 1.08 -1.78
C HIS A 36 -10.92 2.09 -2.76
N LYS A 37 -9.62 2.31 -2.69
CA LYS A 37 -8.96 3.22 -3.63
C LYS A 37 -8.84 2.54 -4.99
N ILE A 38 -9.56 3.10 -5.97
CA ILE A 38 -9.66 2.48 -7.29
C ILE A 38 -8.29 2.27 -7.96
N PRO A 39 -7.38 3.26 -7.99
CA PRO A 39 -6.09 3.05 -8.65
C PRO A 39 -5.26 1.92 -8.04
N LEU A 40 -5.45 1.63 -6.75
CA LEU A 40 -4.68 0.61 -6.05
C LEU A 40 -5.24 -0.79 -6.18
N LYS A 41 -6.48 -0.95 -6.63
CA LYS A 41 -7.12 -2.26 -6.69
C LYS A 41 -6.32 -3.30 -7.45
N PRO A 42 -5.73 -3.01 -8.61
CA PRO A 42 -4.93 -4.02 -9.30
C PRO A 42 -3.72 -4.49 -8.49
N LEU A 43 -3.03 -3.56 -7.81
CA LEU A 43 -1.86 -3.92 -7.01
C LEU A 43 -2.24 -4.77 -5.81
N LEU A 44 -3.31 -4.40 -5.13
CA LEU A 44 -3.77 -5.14 -3.95
C LEU A 44 -4.34 -6.50 -4.35
N GLY A 45 -5.03 -6.57 -5.48
CA GLY A 45 -5.58 -7.83 -5.98
C GLY A 45 -4.49 -8.80 -6.42
N GLU A 46 -3.38 -8.30 -6.95
CA GLU A 46 -2.24 -9.12 -7.36
C GLU A 46 -1.26 -9.39 -6.21
N LYS A 47 -1.55 -8.86 -5.03
CA LYS A 47 -0.73 -9.04 -3.82
C LYS A 47 0.72 -8.63 -4.04
N VAL A 48 0.88 -7.49 -4.71
CA VAL A 48 2.20 -6.94 -5.03
C VAL A 48 2.99 -6.61 -3.78
N PHE A 49 2.31 -6.17 -2.72
CA PHE A 49 2.95 -5.79 -1.47
C PHE A 49 2.91 -6.94 -0.48
N GLU A 50 4.08 -7.29 0.06
CA GLU A 50 4.18 -8.35 1.07
C GLU A 50 3.77 -7.86 2.44
N ARG A 51 3.93 -6.57 2.70
CA ARG A 51 3.61 -5.95 3.99
C ARG A 51 2.93 -4.62 3.76
N ILE A 52 1.94 -4.34 4.57
CA ILE A 52 1.25 -3.06 4.59
C ILE A 52 1.32 -2.55 6.02
N ILE A 53 1.89 -1.37 6.20
CA ILE A 53 2.06 -0.78 7.51
C ILE A 53 1.15 0.44 7.60
N LEU A 54 0.22 0.41 8.56
CA LEU A 54 -0.69 1.51 8.79
C LEU A 54 -0.12 2.41 9.87
N LEU A 55 0.07 3.68 9.53
CA LEU A 55 0.62 4.67 10.45
C LEU A 55 -0.49 5.56 10.98
N GLY A 56 -0.46 5.78 12.30
CA GLY A 56 -1.36 6.72 12.94
C GLY A 56 -0.74 8.10 13.03
N ASN A 57 -1.59 9.11 13.17
CA ASN A 57 -1.11 10.48 13.28
C ASN A 57 -1.85 11.29 14.34
N ARG A 58 -2.61 10.63 15.22
CA ARG A 58 -3.42 11.34 16.21
C ARG A 58 -2.62 11.77 17.42
N GLU A 59 -1.93 10.82 18.07
CA GLU A 59 -1.17 11.10 19.29
C GLU A 59 0.30 11.29 18.96
N HIS A 60 0.85 10.41 18.15
CA HIS A 60 2.24 10.45 17.74
C HIS A 60 2.32 10.28 16.24
N ILE A 61 2.84 11.28 15.54
CA ILE A 61 3.05 11.20 14.10
C ILE A 61 4.02 10.05 13.82
N GLY A 62 3.63 9.16 12.91
CA GLY A 62 4.45 8.03 12.53
C GLY A 62 4.29 6.80 13.42
N SER A 63 3.37 6.82 14.38
CA SER A 63 3.07 5.64 15.19
C SER A 63 2.49 4.54 14.30
N ILE A 64 2.96 3.30 14.51
CA ILE A 64 2.43 2.15 13.78
C ILE A 64 1.15 1.68 14.48
N THR A 65 0.03 1.69 13.75
CA THR A 65 -1.25 1.22 14.29
C THR A 65 -1.59 -0.19 13.84
N GLY A 66 -0.93 -0.71 12.81
CA GLY A 66 -1.14 -2.07 12.38
C GLY A 66 -0.13 -2.49 11.32
N ILE A 67 0.19 -3.76 11.31
CA ILE A 67 1.04 -4.38 10.30
C ILE A 67 0.25 -5.55 9.70
N TYR A 68 0.15 -5.57 8.38
CA TYR A 68 -0.66 -6.53 7.66
C TYR A 68 0.17 -7.24 6.60
N ASP A 69 -0.19 -8.47 6.27
CA ASP A 69 0.45 -9.19 5.16
C ASP A 69 -0.17 -8.77 3.82
N GLY A 70 0.29 -9.36 2.73
CA GLY A 70 -0.19 -9.03 1.39
C GLY A 70 -1.66 -9.36 1.16
N GLU A 71 -2.26 -10.16 2.01
CA GLU A 71 -3.67 -10.54 1.92
C GLU A 71 -4.56 -9.67 2.81
N GLY A 72 -3.96 -8.76 3.56
CA GLY A 72 -4.71 -7.87 4.45
C GLY A 72 -4.95 -8.44 5.84
N ASN A 73 -4.32 -9.53 6.19
CA ASN A 73 -4.44 -10.14 7.51
C ASN A 73 -3.42 -9.53 8.46
N ILE A 74 -3.84 -9.31 9.71
CA ILE A 74 -2.94 -8.79 10.75
C ILE A 74 -1.84 -9.82 11.03
N ILE A 75 -0.64 -9.34 11.08
CA ILE A 75 0.52 -10.15 11.43
C ILE A 75 0.75 -10.17 12.94
#